data_cbdbc12d0ff94674651b3e1cf2bc1d5d
#
_entry.id   cbdbc12d0ff94674651b3e1cf2bc1d5d
#
_cell.length_a   1.000
_cell.length_b   1.000
_cell.length_c   1.000
_cell.angle_alpha   90.00
_cell.angle_beta   90.00
_cell.angle_gamma   90.00
#
_symmetry.space_group_name_H-M   'P 1'
#
loop_
_entity.id
_entity.type
_entity.pdbx_description
1 polymer ?
#
loop_
_entity_poly.entity_id
_entity_poly.type
_entity_poly.pdbx_seq_one_letter_code
_entity_poly.pdbx_strand_id
1 'polypeptide(L)'
;MKKKALAVLMAAAMVASMTACGGSSDKAADSSAATEDKADNADSADSSAATGDGEAVELVVGGVTSSSAKDAVTYFGEKVNEYSNGTITIADFPDNQLGNDEQRFEMTQNGECDISIGSTSSVAASYHDLYLYDVYYMFLSKQEVYDVGFGGEAGQKILEGFDQFGLKGLAMWENGFRNVTTNNTPVNTVADLKGLKLRTMENSIHLAAWKAMGANPTPMAFSELYTAMQQNTVDGEENPLGIITGNGFEEVEKYCTLTEHVYTPYYVVMNADKYNSLSADQQAAIEKAMAEATTYQYEQSNKYEEESIDTMEAAGCTVTTLDEAAKLEFKAAADSGDGLSLAKEQMDNPDLADKMVEELEAYRK
;
A
#
# COMPACT_ATOMS: atom_id res chain seq x y z
N MET A 1 12.81 59.12 2.82
CA MET A 1 14.00 59.50 2.02
C MET A 1 14.62 58.24 1.43
N LYS A 2 14.69 58.24 0.09
CA LYS A 2 15.58 57.47 -0.82
C LYS A 2 15.65 55.94 -0.65
N LYS A 3 14.93 55.10 -1.40
CA LYS A 3 15.24 54.54 -2.75
C LYS A 3 16.68 54.06 -2.92
N LYS A 4 16.87 52.74 -3.15
CA LYS A 4 17.52 52.23 -4.37
C LYS A 4 17.34 50.71 -4.49
N ALA A 5 16.71 50.35 -5.60
CA ALA A 5 16.70 49.03 -6.20
C ALA A 5 18.06 48.74 -6.85
N LEU A 6 18.44 47.49 -6.97
CA LEU A 6 19.39 47.05 -8.01
C LEU A 6 18.98 45.64 -8.48
N ALA A 7 18.55 45.62 -9.73
CA ALA A 7 18.37 44.43 -10.55
C ALA A 7 19.60 44.28 -11.45
N VAL A 8 20.10 43.09 -11.69
CA VAL A 8 21.00 42.70 -12.83
C VAL A 8 20.74 41.24 -13.09
N LEU A 9 19.99 40.87 -14.12
CA LEU A 9 20.29 40.61 -15.53
C LEU A 9 21.26 39.43 -15.79
N MET A 10 20.64 38.36 -16.31
CA MET A 10 20.89 37.57 -17.52
C MET A 10 22.30 37.36 -18.02
N ALA A 11 22.60 36.12 -18.42
CA ALA A 11 23.15 35.82 -19.74
C ALA A 11 22.91 34.34 -20.12
N ALA A 12 22.12 34.14 -21.16
CA ALA A 12 22.04 32.93 -21.96
C ALA A 12 23.24 32.86 -22.92
N ALA A 13 23.77 31.66 -23.14
CA ALA A 13 24.63 31.41 -24.30
C ALA A 13 24.27 30.07 -24.93
N MET A 14 23.50 30.14 -26.01
CA MET A 14 23.43 29.11 -27.04
C MET A 14 24.69 29.22 -27.91
N VAL A 15 25.29 28.08 -28.25
CA VAL A 15 26.13 27.97 -29.46
C VAL A 15 25.68 26.73 -30.21
N ALA A 16 25.03 27.00 -31.33
CA ALA A 16 24.86 26.06 -32.42
C ALA A 16 26.08 26.15 -33.34
N SER A 17 26.55 25.01 -33.85
CA SER A 17 27.37 24.98 -35.06
C SER A 17 27.00 23.78 -35.92
N MET A 18 26.32 24.10 -37.02
CA MET A 18 26.22 23.28 -38.24
C MET A 18 27.44 23.56 -39.10
N THR A 19 27.87 22.56 -39.87
CA THR A 19 28.30 22.58 -41.27
C THR A 19 28.84 21.22 -41.63
N ALA A 20 28.26 20.43 -42.47
CA ALA A 20 27.90 20.48 -43.90
C ALA A 20 29.03 19.96 -44.80
N CYS A 21 28.61 18.98 -45.60
CA CYS A 21 28.93 18.65 -46.99
C CYS A 21 30.27 18.01 -47.38
N GLY A 22 30.15 16.91 -48.03
CA GLY A 22 30.27 16.59 -49.44
C GLY A 22 31.31 15.48 -49.64
N GLY A 23 31.05 14.44 -50.31
CA GLY A 23 30.68 14.13 -51.62
C GLY A 23 31.53 13.01 -52.18
N SER A 24 30.85 12.02 -52.68
CA SER A 24 31.04 11.35 -53.98
C SER A 24 32.22 10.36 -54.21
N SER A 25 31.79 9.17 -54.51
CA SER A 25 31.99 8.34 -55.70
C SER A 25 33.16 7.35 -55.78
N ASP A 26 32.73 6.16 -56.00
CA ASP A 26 33.05 5.18 -57.05
C ASP A 26 34.11 4.09 -56.88
N LYS A 27 33.54 2.92 -57.10
CA LYS A 27 34.03 1.72 -57.84
C LYS A 27 34.98 0.72 -57.22
N ALA A 28 34.44 -0.43 -56.96
CA ALA A 28 34.45 -1.68 -57.73
C ALA A 28 35.66 -2.60 -57.62
N ALA A 29 35.30 -3.84 -57.34
CA ALA A 29 35.86 -5.13 -57.80
C ALA A 29 37.03 -5.72 -57.03
N ASP A 30 36.79 -6.82 -56.49
CA ASP A 30 36.84 -8.23 -56.95
C ASP A 30 37.88 -9.10 -56.19
N SER A 31 37.45 -10.32 -56.00
CA SER A 31 38.14 -11.61 -55.86
C SER A 31 38.69 -12.06 -54.51
N SER A 32 37.91 -13.03 -54.02
CA SER A 32 38.28 -14.42 -53.68
C SER A 32 39.48 -14.69 -52.77
N ALA A 33 39.23 -15.39 -51.72
CA ALA A 33 39.62 -16.79 -51.51
C ALA A 33 39.40 -17.19 -50.03
N ALA A 34 38.83 -18.38 -49.88
CA ALA A 34 38.56 -19.10 -48.68
C ALA A 34 39.80 -19.47 -47.86
N THR A 35 39.66 -19.50 -46.56
CA THR A 35 40.22 -20.58 -45.70
C THR A 35 39.34 -20.76 -44.47
N GLU A 36 38.90 -21.98 -44.32
CA GLU A 36 38.31 -22.54 -43.13
C GLU A 36 39.27 -22.48 -41.96
N ASP A 37 38.76 -22.08 -40.77
CA ASP A 37 39.18 -22.80 -39.55
C ASP A 37 38.11 -22.69 -38.44
N LYS A 38 38.08 -23.79 -37.72
CA LYS A 38 37.12 -24.34 -36.82
C LYS A 38 36.71 -23.51 -35.62
N ALA A 39 35.42 -23.64 -35.37
CA ALA A 39 34.67 -23.77 -34.12
C ALA A 39 35.45 -23.60 -32.80
N ASP A 40 34.96 -22.70 -31.97
CA ASP A 40 34.89 -22.93 -30.54
C ASP A 40 33.50 -22.55 -30.01
N ASN A 41 32.99 -23.48 -29.26
CA ASN A 41 31.68 -23.66 -28.69
C ASN A 41 31.39 -22.54 -27.67
N ALA A 42 30.54 -21.60 -27.97
CA ALA A 42 29.93 -20.78 -26.97
C ALA A 42 28.65 -21.48 -26.52
N ASP A 43 28.69 -21.87 -25.29
CA ASP A 43 27.64 -22.47 -24.46
C ASP A 43 26.38 -21.62 -24.58
N SER A 44 25.43 -22.10 -25.37
CA SER A 44 24.08 -21.56 -25.35
C SER A 44 23.44 -22.05 -24.06
N ALA A 45 23.25 -21.12 -23.12
CA ALA A 45 22.37 -21.32 -22.00
C ALA A 45 21.02 -21.81 -22.55
N ASP A 46 20.74 -23.07 -22.25
CA ASP A 46 19.49 -23.73 -22.48
C ASP A 46 18.41 -22.95 -21.67
N SER A 47 17.67 -22.07 -22.33
CA SER A 47 16.44 -21.57 -21.78
C SER A 47 15.48 -22.75 -21.78
N SER A 48 15.32 -23.38 -20.62
CA SER A 48 14.27 -24.38 -20.44
C SER A 48 12.96 -23.74 -20.85
N ALA A 49 12.42 -24.15 -21.98
CA ALA A 49 11.12 -23.70 -22.46
C ALA A 49 10.07 -23.98 -21.38
N ALA A 50 9.28 -22.96 -21.03
CA ALA A 50 8.11 -23.09 -20.19
C ALA A 50 7.25 -24.26 -20.71
N THR A 51 6.96 -25.22 -19.84
CA THR A 51 6.16 -26.42 -20.17
C THR A 51 4.70 -26.32 -19.69
N GLY A 52 4.30 -25.12 -19.20
CA GLY A 52 2.93 -24.85 -18.74
C GLY A 52 1.96 -24.64 -19.88
N ASP A 53 0.65 -24.81 -19.63
CA ASP A 53 -0.42 -24.54 -20.58
C ASP A 53 -0.77 -23.03 -20.52
N GLY A 54 -0.26 -22.26 -21.47
CA GLY A 54 -0.46 -20.82 -21.62
C GLY A 54 0.75 -20.12 -22.24
N GLU A 55 0.52 -18.96 -22.86
CA GLU A 55 1.59 -18.08 -23.32
C GLU A 55 2.31 -17.47 -22.11
N ALA A 56 3.62 -17.23 -22.24
CA ALA A 56 4.39 -16.56 -21.20
C ALA A 56 3.90 -15.14 -21.00
N VAL A 57 3.66 -14.74 -19.74
CA VAL A 57 3.18 -13.43 -19.37
C VAL A 57 4.01 -12.85 -18.21
N GLU A 58 4.32 -11.56 -18.30
CA GLU A 58 4.85 -10.78 -17.18
C GLU A 58 3.71 -9.93 -16.63
N LEU A 59 3.48 -10.00 -15.30
CA LEU A 59 2.47 -9.21 -14.60
C LEU A 59 3.13 -8.01 -13.92
N VAL A 60 2.60 -6.82 -14.20
CA VAL A 60 3.02 -5.58 -13.53
C VAL A 60 2.34 -5.50 -12.18
N VAL A 61 3.13 -5.42 -11.10
CA VAL A 61 2.64 -5.33 -9.72
C VAL A 61 3.01 -3.98 -9.12
N GLY A 62 2.01 -3.19 -8.74
CA GLY A 62 2.19 -1.92 -8.04
C GLY A 62 2.01 -2.08 -6.53
N GLY A 63 3.08 -1.83 -5.77
CA GLY A 63 3.14 -2.08 -4.33
C GLY A 63 3.24 -0.83 -3.47
N VAL A 64 3.03 -1.05 -2.17
CA VAL A 64 3.11 -0.06 -1.08
C VAL A 64 4.50 -0.03 -0.44
N THR A 65 4.71 0.86 0.54
CA THR A 65 5.99 0.99 1.26
C THR A 65 6.16 -0.03 2.40
N SER A 66 5.13 -0.81 2.74
CA SER A 66 5.15 -1.82 3.79
C SER A 66 6.18 -2.93 3.52
N SER A 67 7.08 -3.19 4.48
CA SER A 67 8.08 -4.24 4.35
C SER A 67 7.44 -5.63 4.21
N SER A 68 6.42 -5.94 5.00
CA SER A 68 5.71 -7.22 4.93
C SER A 68 4.99 -7.43 3.59
N ALA A 69 4.45 -6.36 3.00
CA ALA A 69 3.83 -6.44 1.68
C ALA A 69 4.88 -6.64 0.58
N LYS A 70 6.05 -5.99 0.65
CA LYS A 70 7.16 -6.19 -0.29
C LYS A 70 7.69 -7.62 -0.25
N ASP A 71 7.89 -8.16 0.95
CA ASP A 71 8.32 -9.55 1.13
C ASP A 71 7.28 -10.53 0.54
N ALA A 72 5.98 -10.25 0.76
CA ALA A 72 4.90 -11.09 0.24
C ALA A 72 4.78 -11.01 -1.29
N VAL A 73 5.01 -9.86 -1.91
CA VAL A 73 5.04 -9.73 -3.38
C VAL A 73 6.20 -10.55 -3.95
N THR A 74 7.38 -10.47 -3.33
CA THR A 74 8.54 -11.28 -3.72
C THR A 74 8.19 -12.77 -3.64
N TYR A 75 7.63 -13.21 -2.51
CA TYR A 75 7.20 -14.59 -2.31
C TYR A 75 6.12 -15.03 -3.31
N PHE A 76 5.12 -14.16 -3.55
CA PHE A 76 4.11 -14.39 -4.58
C PHE A 76 4.73 -14.61 -5.97
N GLY A 77 5.69 -13.76 -6.36
CA GLY A 77 6.39 -13.86 -7.63
C GLY A 77 7.13 -15.20 -7.80
N GLU A 78 7.83 -15.65 -6.75
CA GLU A 78 8.48 -16.96 -6.75
C GLU A 78 7.48 -18.10 -6.90
N LYS A 79 6.37 -18.07 -6.13
CA LYS A 79 5.36 -19.11 -6.11
C LYS A 79 4.52 -19.14 -7.38
N VAL A 80 4.12 -18.00 -7.93
CA VAL A 80 3.35 -17.98 -9.19
C VAL A 80 4.20 -18.48 -10.35
N ASN A 81 5.49 -18.17 -10.37
CA ASN A 81 6.39 -18.70 -11.37
C ASN A 81 6.55 -20.23 -11.23
N GLU A 82 6.71 -20.73 -10.00
CA GLU A 82 6.79 -22.18 -9.71
C GLU A 82 5.50 -22.89 -10.19
N TYR A 83 4.32 -22.41 -9.77
CA TYR A 83 3.05 -23.09 -10.04
C TYR A 83 2.57 -22.95 -11.48
N SER A 84 2.97 -21.90 -12.17
CA SER A 84 2.71 -21.73 -13.61
C SER A 84 3.73 -22.45 -14.51
N ASN A 85 4.68 -23.22 -13.93
CA ASN A 85 5.80 -23.83 -14.66
C ASN A 85 6.61 -22.81 -15.49
N GLY A 86 6.81 -21.61 -14.93
CA GLY A 86 7.61 -20.54 -15.55
C GLY A 86 6.85 -19.70 -16.59
N THR A 87 5.54 -19.92 -16.79
CA THR A 87 4.76 -19.11 -17.74
C THR A 87 4.32 -17.76 -17.20
N ILE A 88 4.37 -17.56 -15.86
CA ILE A 88 4.10 -16.26 -15.24
C ILE A 88 5.36 -15.76 -14.53
N THR A 89 5.73 -14.52 -14.81
CA THR A 89 6.71 -13.72 -14.06
C THR A 89 6.07 -12.43 -13.58
N ILE A 90 6.69 -11.73 -12.61
CA ILE A 90 6.24 -10.43 -12.16
C ILE A 90 7.30 -9.36 -12.41
N ALA A 91 6.84 -8.14 -12.77
CA ALA A 91 7.60 -6.90 -12.72
C ALA A 91 7.09 -6.11 -11.51
N ASP A 92 7.85 -6.11 -10.42
CA ASP A 92 7.46 -5.48 -9.16
C ASP A 92 7.90 -4.02 -9.10
N PHE A 93 6.96 -3.15 -8.73
CA PHE A 93 7.14 -1.71 -8.53
C PHE A 93 6.70 -1.34 -7.10
N PRO A 94 7.53 -1.64 -6.08
CA PRO A 94 7.24 -1.32 -4.69
C PRO A 94 7.34 0.18 -4.39
N ASP A 95 7.16 0.55 -3.12
CA ASP A 95 7.43 1.90 -2.60
C ASP A 95 6.69 3.02 -3.35
N ASN A 96 5.44 2.76 -3.75
CA ASN A 96 4.59 3.70 -4.49
C ASN A 96 5.21 4.21 -5.82
N GLN A 97 6.08 3.43 -6.46
CA GLN A 97 6.74 3.84 -7.70
C GLN A 97 5.75 4.10 -8.84
N LEU A 98 4.59 3.45 -8.83
CA LEU A 98 3.50 3.68 -9.78
C LEU A 98 2.46 4.72 -9.29
N GLY A 99 2.80 5.53 -8.28
CA GLY A 99 1.91 6.54 -7.72
C GLY A 99 1.31 6.15 -6.37
N ASN A 100 0.41 6.98 -5.83
CA ASN A 100 -0.30 6.71 -4.58
C ASN A 100 -1.37 5.61 -4.75
N ASP A 101 -2.07 5.25 -3.66
CA ASP A 101 -3.05 4.15 -3.67
C ASP A 101 -4.18 4.38 -4.68
N GLU A 102 -4.72 5.59 -4.77
CA GLU A 102 -5.79 5.95 -5.71
C GLU A 102 -5.32 5.85 -7.16
N GLN A 103 -4.13 6.39 -7.46
CA GLN A 103 -3.55 6.31 -8.79
C GLN A 103 -3.31 4.87 -9.22
N ARG A 104 -2.78 4.02 -8.33
CA ARG A 104 -2.58 2.59 -8.64
C ARG A 104 -3.89 1.86 -8.82
N PHE A 105 -4.91 2.19 -8.02
CA PHE A 105 -6.25 1.63 -8.17
C PHE A 105 -6.83 1.95 -9.56
N GLU A 106 -6.78 3.22 -9.99
CA GLU A 106 -7.20 3.65 -11.32
C GLU A 106 -6.38 3.00 -12.45
N MET A 107 -5.05 2.93 -12.31
CA MET A 107 -4.17 2.26 -13.28
C MET A 107 -4.54 0.78 -13.44
N THR A 108 -4.90 0.11 -12.35
CA THR A 108 -5.30 -1.30 -12.40
C THR A 108 -6.67 -1.47 -13.07
N GLN A 109 -7.63 -0.57 -12.81
CA GLN A 109 -8.90 -0.54 -13.52
C GLN A 109 -8.70 -0.37 -15.04
N ASN A 110 -7.77 0.49 -15.45
CA ASN A 110 -7.50 0.80 -16.84
C ASN A 110 -6.58 -0.23 -17.54
N GLY A 111 -6.05 -1.22 -16.80
CA GLY A 111 -5.12 -2.23 -17.33
C GLY A 111 -3.70 -1.72 -17.57
N GLU A 112 -3.31 -0.58 -16.97
CA GLU A 112 -1.94 -0.05 -16.98
C GLU A 112 -1.06 -0.69 -15.91
N CYS A 113 -1.66 -1.28 -14.88
CA CYS A 113 -1.07 -2.11 -13.86
C CYS A 113 -1.90 -3.40 -13.79
N ASP A 114 -1.27 -4.58 -13.69
CA ASP A 114 -2.01 -5.84 -13.66
C ASP A 114 -2.50 -6.17 -12.25
N ILE A 115 -1.68 -5.94 -11.22
CA ILE A 115 -2.00 -6.19 -9.81
C ILE A 115 -1.62 -4.95 -9.01
N SER A 116 -2.50 -4.48 -8.14
CA SER A 116 -2.16 -3.43 -7.18
C SER A 116 -2.47 -3.82 -5.75
N ILE A 117 -1.61 -3.33 -4.85
CA ILE A 117 -1.78 -3.39 -3.39
C ILE A 117 -1.94 -1.96 -2.90
N GLY A 118 -2.92 -1.70 -2.05
CA GLY A 118 -3.15 -0.38 -1.48
C GLY A 118 -3.99 -0.43 -0.19
N SER A 119 -3.98 0.66 0.57
CA SER A 119 -4.83 0.78 1.76
C SER A 119 -6.30 0.90 1.38
N THR A 120 -7.15 0.10 2.01
CA THR A 120 -8.61 0.21 1.84
C THR A 120 -9.12 1.60 2.16
N SER A 121 -8.58 2.22 3.21
CA SER A 121 -8.99 3.56 3.66
C SER A 121 -8.71 4.66 2.63
N SER A 122 -7.63 4.52 1.84
CA SER A 122 -7.25 5.52 0.83
C SER A 122 -8.17 5.49 -0.39
N VAL A 123 -8.79 4.35 -0.69
CA VAL A 123 -9.68 4.18 -1.85
C VAL A 123 -11.16 4.02 -1.47
N ALA A 124 -11.50 4.21 -0.19
CA ALA A 124 -12.88 4.08 0.28
C ALA A 124 -13.84 5.08 -0.38
N ALA A 125 -13.35 6.24 -0.83
CA ALA A 125 -14.14 7.20 -1.60
C ALA A 125 -14.46 6.71 -3.02
N SER A 126 -13.72 5.74 -3.55
CA SER A 126 -13.97 5.10 -4.84
C SER A 126 -14.77 3.81 -4.70
N TYR A 127 -14.55 3.06 -3.62
CA TYR A 127 -15.31 1.87 -3.27
C TYR A 127 -15.86 2.00 -1.84
N HIS A 128 -17.10 2.44 -1.73
CA HIS A 128 -17.69 2.91 -0.47
C HIS A 128 -17.88 1.82 0.59
N ASP A 129 -18.04 0.55 0.23
CA ASP A 129 -18.18 -0.52 1.22
C ASP A 129 -16.89 -0.73 2.05
N LEU A 130 -15.75 -0.24 1.57
CA LEU A 130 -14.49 -0.25 2.32
C LEU A 130 -14.50 0.64 3.56
N TYR A 131 -15.40 1.65 3.64
CA TYR A 131 -15.56 2.47 4.84
C TYR A 131 -15.89 1.65 6.10
N LEU A 132 -16.36 0.41 5.93
CA LEU A 132 -16.63 -0.47 7.07
C LEU A 132 -15.36 -0.79 7.86
N TYR A 133 -14.21 -0.93 7.20
CA TYR A 133 -12.93 -1.16 7.88
C TYR A 133 -12.38 0.08 8.60
N ASP A 134 -12.93 1.26 8.32
CA ASP A 134 -12.49 2.53 8.92
C ASP A 134 -13.23 2.87 10.22
N VAL A 135 -14.17 2.01 10.65
CA VAL A 135 -14.91 2.22 11.91
C VAL A 135 -13.99 1.93 13.09
N TYR A 136 -13.73 2.95 13.91
CA TYR A 136 -12.80 2.87 15.02
C TYR A 136 -13.28 1.87 16.08
N TYR A 137 -12.33 1.06 16.57
CA TYR A 137 -12.57 0.00 17.56
C TYR A 137 -13.63 -1.04 17.14
N MET A 138 -13.87 -1.21 15.83
CA MET A 138 -14.74 -2.27 15.34
C MET A 138 -14.11 -3.64 15.60
N PHE A 139 -12.84 -3.81 15.29
CA PHE A 139 -12.06 -5.00 15.60
C PHE A 139 -11.21 -4.78 16.85
N LEU A 140 -11.10 -5.80 17.70
CA LEU A 140 -10.35 -5.74 18.96
C LEU A 140 -9.11 -6.63 18.96
N SER A 141 -8.93 -7.46 17.94
CA SER A 141 -7.76 -8.30 17.74
C SER A 141 -7.55 -8.62 16.26
N LYS A 142 -6.32 -8.96 15.90
CA LYS A 142 -5.99 -9.44 14.54
C LYS A 142 -6.77 -10.70 14.18
N GLN A 143 -7.01 -11.59 15.15
CA GLN A 143 -7.76 -12.81 14.89
C GLN A 143 -9.21 -12.51 14.51
N GLU A 144 -9.86 -11.52 15.14
CA GLU A 144 -11.19 -11.04 14.71
C GLU A 144 -11.16 -10.53 13.26
N VAL A 145 -10.11 -9.81 12.88
CA VAL A 145 -9.97 -9.33 11.52
C VAL A 145 -9.84 -10.48 10.53
N TYR A 146 -8.98 -11.47 10.83
CA TYR A 146 -8.76 -12.59 9.92
C TYR A 146 -10.00 -13.47 9.80
N ASP A 147 -10.61 -13.82 10.92
CA ASP A 147 -11.71 -14.78 10.95
C ASP A 147 -13.05 -14.16 10.54
N VAL A 148 -13.30 -12.91 10.90
CA VAL A 148 -14.56 -12.21 10.64
C VAL A 148 -14.39 -11.11 9.60
N GLY A 149 -13.43 -10.21 9.79
CA GLY A 149 -13.21 -9.07 8.89
C GLY A 149 -12.91 -9.50 7.46
N PHE A 150 -12.12 -10.57 7.27
CA PHE A 150 -11.75 -11.09 5.96
C PHE A 150 -12.47 -12.39 5.64
N GLY A 151 -12.56 -13.32 6.60
CA GLY A 151 -13.12 -14.66 6.41
C GLY A 151 -14.64 -14.73 6.55
N GLY A 152 -15.28 -13.78 7.21
CA GLY A 152 -16.73 -13.69 7.39
C GLY A 152 -17.48 -13.38 6.08
N GLU A 153 -18.79 -13.55 6.10
CA GLU A 153 -19.65 -13.33 4.92
C GLU A 153 -19.57 -11.89 4.43
N ALA A 154 -19.58 -10.91 5.36
CA ALA A 154 -19.49 -9.50 4.99
C ALA A 154 -18.13 -9.16 4.34
N GLY A 155 -17.01 -9.64 4.91
CA GLY A 155 -15.67 -9.42 4.37
C GLY A 155 -15.47 -10.05 3.00
N GLN A 156 -15.97 -11.26 2.78
CA GLN A 156 -15.92 -11.93 1.48
C GLN A 156 -16.73 -11.16 0.42
N LYS A 157 -17.92 -10.66 0.76
CA LYS A 157 -18.70 -9.83 -0.16
C LYS A 157 -18.03 -8.50 -0.50
N ILE A 158 -17.32 -7.90 0.45
CA ILE A 158 -16.52 -6.70 0.18
C ILE A 158 -15.38 -7.03 -0.79
N LEU A 159 -14.68 -8.16 -0.61
CA LEU A 159 -13.63 -8.59 -1.52
C LEU A 159 -14.17 -8.90 -2.93
N GLU A 160 -15.32 -9.58 -3.03
CA GLU A 160 -16.02 -9.84 -4.30
C GLU A 160 -16.49 -8.54 -4.96
N GLY A 161 -16.84 -7.52 -4.17
CA GLY A 161 -17.36 -6.24 -4.65
C GLY A 161 -16.39 -5.43 -5.52
N PHE A 162 -15.09 -5.76 -5.54
CA PHE A 162 -14.15 -5.18 -6.48
C PHE A 162 -14.49 -5.49 -7.96
N ASP A 163 -15.29 -6.54 -8.20
CA ASP A 163 -15.72 -6.92 -9.54
C ASP A 163 -16.51 -5.80 -10.26
N GLN A 164 -17.26 -4.98 -9.51
CA GLN A 164 -18.01 -3.84 -10.08
C GLN A 164 -17.10 -2.77 -10.69
N PHE A 165 -15.81 -2.78 -10.34
CA PHE A 165 -14.79 -1.86 -10.84
C PHE A 165 -13.92 -2.46 -11.95
N GLY A 166 -14.28 -3.65 -12.46
CA GLY A 166 -13.44 -4.39 -13.42
C GLY A 166 -12.17 -4.96 -12.80
N LEU A 167 -12.19 -5.19 -11.49
CA LEU A 167 -11.08 -5.73 -10.71
C LEU A 167 -11.48 -7.06 -10.07
N LYS A 168 -10.60 -8.04 -10.09
CA LYS A 168 -10.73 -9.26 -9.30
C LYS A 168 -10.07 -9.06 -7.94
N GLY A 169 -10.85 -9.16 -6.86
CA GLY A 169 -10.31 -9.25 -5.51
C GLY A 169 -9.52 -10.56 -5.35
N LEU A 170 -8.25 -10.47 -5.02
CA LEU A 170 -7.38 -11.63 -4.80
C LEU A 170 -7.21 -11.96 -3.33
N ALA A 171 -7.00 -10.94 -2.49
CA ALA A 171 -6.80 -11.11 -1.06
C ALA A 171 -7.04 -9.80 -0.30
N MET A 172 -7.26 -9.91 1.01
CA MET A 172 -7.02 -8.85 1.97
C MET A 172 -5.73 -9.18 2.73
N TRP A 173 -4.78 -8.23 2.74
CA TRP A 173 -3.53 -8.35 3.48
C TRP A 173 -3.54 -7.45 4.72
N GLU A 174 -2.67 -7.76 5.66
CA GLU A 174 -2.51 -6.99 6.87
C GLU A 174 -1.69 -5.73 6.61
N ASN A 175 -2.26 -4.57 6.94
CA ASN A 175 -1.50 -3.37 7.21
C ASN A 175 -1.32 -3.22 8.73
N GLY A 176 -2.39 -3.41 9.52
CA GLY A 176 -2.34 -3.56 10.96
C GLY A 176 -3.18 -2.55 11.73
N PHE A 177 -3.14 -2.70 13.07
CA PHE A 177 -3.71 -1.71 13.99
C PHE A 177 -2.88 -0.42 13.97
N ARG A 178 -3.57 0.71 13.91
CA ARG A 178 -2.97 2.02 13.83
C ARG A 178 -2.78 2.63 15.21
N ASN A 179 -1.65 3.31 15.39
CA ASN A 179 -1.19 3.90 16.64
C ASN A 179 -0.81 5.35 16.40
N VAL A 180 -0.98 6.20 17.41
CA VAL A 180 -0.64 7.63 17.31
C VAL A 180 0.83 7.85 17.56
N THR A 181 1.51 8.58 16.66
CA THR A 181 2.84 9.14 16.92
C THR A 181 2.83 10.65 16.92
N THR A 182 3.70 11.25 17.71
CA THR A 182 3.83 12.71 17.81
C THR A 182 5.28 13.11 18.05
N ASN A 183 5.63 14.32 17.61
CA ASN A 183 6.99 14.82 17.75
C ASN A 183 7.28 15.54 19.07
N ASN A 184 6.32 16.23 19.69
CA ASN A 184 6.56 17.11 20.82
C ASN A 184 5.68 16.86 22.06
N THR A 185 4.55 16.21 21.90
CA THR A 185 3.54 16.07 22.97
C THR A 185 3.14 14.61 23.11
N PRO A 186 3.43 13.94 24.23
CA PRO A 186 2.94 12.58 24.45
C PRO A 186 1.41 12.58 24.53
N VAL A 187 0.77 11.57 23.95
CA VAL A 187 -0.67 11.35 24.03
C VAL A 187 -0.92 10.18 24.98
N ASN A 188 -1.30 10.46 26.21
CA ASN A 188 -1.60 9.44 27.22
C ASN A 188 -3.11 9.34 27.52
N THR A 189 -3.86 10.40 27.22
CA THR A 189 -5.29 10.52 27.46
C THR A 189 -5.97 11.18 26.24
N VAL A 190 -7.27 11.03 26.12
CA VAL A 190 -8.07 11.73 25.07
C VAL A 190 -7.88 13.26 25.16
N ALA A 191 -7.70 13.80 26.37
CA ALA A 191 -7.51 15.25 26.57
C ALA A 191 -6.23 15.78 25.90
N ASP A 192 -5.19 14.94 25.75
CA ASP A 192 -3.91 15.30 25.14
C ASP A 192 -4.05 15.48 23.60
N LEU A 193 -5.10 14.92 22.99
CA LEU A 193 -5.41 15.12 21.58
C LEU A 193 -5.92 16.52 21.25
N LYS A 194 -6.34 17.28 22.26
CA LYS A 194 -7.02 18.55 22.04
C LYS A 194 -6.17 19.54 21.25
N GLY A 195 -6.61 19.80 20.03
CA GLY A 195 -6.00 20.79 19.15
C GLY A 195 -4.75 20.30 18.43
N LEU A 196 -4.29 19.05 18.63
CA LEU A 196 -3.19 18.46 17.87
C LEU A 196 -3.55 18.43 16.37
N LYS A 197 -2.68 18.94 15.54
CA LYS A 197 -2.75 18.79 14.09
C LYS A 197 -2.27 17.39 13.76
N LEU A 198 -3.19 16.45 13.72
CA LEU A 198 -2.88 15.05 13.44
C LEU A 198 -3.08 14.78 11.96
N ARG A 199 -2.05 14.34 11.27
CA ARG A 199 -2.21 13.91 9.88
C ARG A 199 -3.07 12.64 9.84
N THR A 200 -4.00 12.60 8.89
CA THR A 200 -4.83 11.44 8.60
C THR A 200 -4.79 11.13 7.10
N MET A 201 -5.24 9.95 6.74
CA MET A 201 -5.62 9.66 5.36
C MET A 201 -6.80 10.55 4.92
N GLU A 202 -7.03 10.68 3.63
CA GLU A 202 -8.15 11.41 3.02
C GLU A 202 -9.45 10.57 3.13
N ASN A 203 -9.91 10.38 4.36
CA ASN A 203 -11.02 9.48 4.70
C ASN A 203 -11.98 10.16 5.67
N SER A 204 -13.26 10.21 5.32
CA SER A 204 -14.30 10.94 6.06
C SER A 204 -14.56 10.35 7.46
N ILE A 205 -14.45 9.03 7.62
CA ILE A 205 -14.66 8.35 8.91
C ILE A 205 -13.51 8.70 9.86
N HIS A 206 -12.26 8.63 9.37
CA HIS A 206 -11.09 9.03 10.16
C HIS A 206 -11.16 10.50 10.59
N LEU A 207 -11.54 11.40 9.67
CA LEU A 207 -11.72 12.82 9.99
C LEU A 207 -12.78 13.04 11.08
N ALA A 208 -13.90 12.33 11.00
CA ALA A 208 -14.98 12.44 11.99
C ALA A 208 -14.53 11.92 13.36
N ALA A 209 -13.90 10.76 13.43
CA ALA A 209 -13.43 10.13 14.66
C ALA A 209 -12.38 11.00 15.38
N TRP A 210 -11.33 11.45 14.68
CA TRP A 210 -10.31 12.31 15.30
C TRP A 210 -10.85 13.65 15.75
N LYS A 211 -11.78 14.24 14.98
CA LYS A 211 -12.45 15.46 15.37
C LYS A 211 -13.31 15.26 16.61
N ALA A 212 -14.02 14.14 16.74
CA ALA A 212 -14.81 13.80 17.93
C ALA A 212 -13.91 13.61 19.16
N MET A 213 -12.72 13.03 19.01
CA MET A 213 -11.71 12.92 20.06
C MET A 213 -11.00 14.25 20.38
N GLY A 214 -11.26 15.33 19.63
CA GLY A 214 -10.76 16.68 19.93
C GLY A 214 -9.49 17.09 19.18
N ALA A 215 -8.95 16.25 18.31
CA ALA A 215 -7.83 16.59 17.44
C ALA A 215 -8.26 17.52 16.30
N ASN A 216 -7.28 18.09 15.61
CA ASN A 216 -7.46 18.80 14.33
C ASN A 216 -6.91 17.89 13.21
N PRO A 217 -7.72 16.97 12.67
CA PRO A 217 -7.26 16.07 11.61
C PRO A 217 -6.93 16.88 10.36
N THR A 218 -5.78 16.56 9.77
CA THR A 218 -5.22 17.21 8.59
C THR A 218 -5.01 16.15 7.51
N PRO A 219 -5.96 15.98 6.56
CA PRO A 219 -5.83 14.99 5.51
C PRO A 219 -4.71 15.35 4.56
N MET A 220 -3.87 14.37 4.22
CA MET A 220 -2.84 14.51 3.19
C MET A 220 -2.36 13.15 2.69
N ALA A 221 -1.86 13.13 1.45
CA ALA A 221 -1.28 11.94 0.83
C ALA A 221 -0.08 11.42 1.63
N PHE A 222 0.12 10.08 1.61
CA PHE A 222 1.22 9.45 2.35
C PHE A 222 2.60 9.97 1.93
N SER A 223 2.79 10.26 0.64
CA SER A 223 4.04 10.77 0.08
C SER A 223 4.49 12.13 0.64
N GLU A 224 3.57 12.91 1.22
CA GLU A 224 3.84 14.22 1.81
C GLU A 224 4.16 14.15 3.31
N LEU A 225 3.85 13.01 3.95
CA LEU A 225 3.78 12.88 5.40
C LEU A 225 5.13 13.09 6.09
N TYR A 226 6.19 12.40 5.65
CA TYR A 226 7.53 12.54 6.26
C TYR A 226 7.99 14.00 6.28
N THR A 227 7.82 14.69 5.15
CA THR A 227 8.19 16.10 5.03
C THR A 227 7.34 17.00 5.93
N ALA A 228 6.03 16.72 6.03
CA ALA A 228 5.12 17.48 6.90
C ALA A 228 5.49 17.35 8.38
N MET A 229 5.84 16.14 8.84
CA MET A 229 6.34 15.89 10.20
C MET A 229 7.68 16.58 10.44
N GLN A 230 8.65 16.40 9.55
CA GLN A 230 9.97 17.02 9.66
C GLN A 230 9.91 18.55 9.72
N GLN A 231 8.97 19.16 8.99
CA GLN A 231 8.75 20.60 8.99
C GLN A 231 7.81 21.09 10.10
N ASN A 232 7.30 20.20 10.95
CA ASN A 232 6.30 20.49 11.98
C ASN A 232 5.03 21.18 11.40
N THR A 233 4.63 20.82 10.19
CA THR A 233 3.37 21.26 9.59
C THR A 233 2.20 20.56 10.27
N VAL A 234 2.42 19.30 10.68
CA VAL A 234 1.56 18.52 11.58
C VAL A 234 2.32 18.22 12.88
N ASP A 235 1.59 17.94 13.96
CA ASP A 235 2.15 17.65 15.28
C ASP A 235 2.36 16.14 15.46
N GLY A 236 1.81 15.32 14.57
CA GLY A 236 1.90 13.88 14.60
C GLY A 236 1.08 13.23 13.49
N GLU A 237 1.08 11.93 13.49
CA GLU A 237 0.37 11.08 12.55
C GLU A 237 -0.16 9.82 13.25
N GLU A 238 -0.79 8.92 12.50
CA GLU A 238 -1.24 7.63 13.01
C GLU A 238 -1.07 6.57 11.92
N ASN A 239 -0.38 5.49 12.25
CA ASN A 239 -0.11 4.36 11.36
C ASN A 239 0.14 3.07 12.15
N PRO A 240 0.11 1.90 11.46
CA PRO A 240 0.65 0.67 12.01
C PRO A 240 2.16 0.77 12.30
N LEU A 241 2.64 0.07 13.31
CA LEU A 241 4.04 0.13 13.75
C LEU A 241 5.02 -0.20 12.62
N GLY A 242 4.73 -1.23 11.80
CA GLY A 242 5.57 -1.61 10.68
C GLY A 242 5.66 -0.54 9.57
N ILE A 243 4.65 0.34 9.45
CA ILE A 243 4.70 1.50 8.54
C ILE A 243 5.55 2.61 9.15
N ILE A 244 5.41 2.87 10.44
CA ILE A 244 6.19 3.90 11.14
C ILE A 244 7.68 3.61 10.98
N THR A 245 8.14 2.42 11.37
CA THR A 245 9.56 2.05 11.32
C THR A 245 10.06 1.75 9.91
N GLY A 246 9.21 1.17 9.05
CA GLY A 246 9.57 0.89 7.66
C GLY A 246 9.78 2.14 6.80
N ASN A 247 9.32 3.32 7.27
CA ASN A 247 9.46 4.60 6.58
C ASN A 247 10.28 5.62 7.37
N GLY A 248 10.92 5.21 8.49
CA GLY A 248 11.81 6.06 9.28
C GLY A 248 11.08 7.19 10.02
N PHE A 249 9.80 7.03 10.36
CA PHE A 249 9.04 8.08 11.05
C PHE A 249 9.51 8.27 12.48
N GLU A 250 10.07 7.23 13.11
CA GLU A 250 10.70 7.28 14.41
C GLU A 250 11.89 8.24 14.47
N GLU A 251 12.48 8.63 13.35
CA GLU A 251 13.55 9.64 13.30
C GLU A 251 13.01 11.05 13.56
N VAL A 252 11.75 11.31 13.24
CA VAL A 252 11.10 12.63 13.35
C VAL A 252 10.03 12.70 14.43
N GLU A 253 9.49 11.54 14.86
CA GLU A 253 8.50 11.40 15.92
C GLU A 253 9.18 10.89 17.21
N LYS A 254 8.77 11.40 18.39
CA LYS A 254 9.41 11.07 19.67
C LYS A 254 8.54 10.26 20.62
N TYR A 255 7.26 10.25 20.36
CA TYR A 255 6.28 9.58 21.21
C TYR A 255 5.40 8.70 20.35
N CYS A 256 5.21 7.45 20.74
CA CYS A 256 4.25 6.54 20.16
C CYS A 256 3.31 6.06 21.24
N THR A 257 2.01 6.17 21.02
CA THR A 257 1.00 5.64 21.92
C THR A 257 0.25 4.52 21.22
N LEU A 258 0.27 3.33 21.81
CA LEU A 258 -0.40 2.15 21.29
C LEU A 258 -1.91 2.27 21.55
N THR A 259 -2.55 3.09 20.72
CA THR A 259 -3.99 3.34 20.79
C THR A 259 -4.81 2.24 20.14
N GLU A 260 -4.25 1.54 19.14
CA GLU A 260 -4.90 0.45 18.40
C GLU A 260 -6.33 0.81 17.97
N HIS A 261 -6.52 2.06 17.57
CA HIS A 261 -7.83 2.69 17.43
C HIS A 261 -8.62 2.24 16.20
N VAL A 262 -7.95 1.78 15.17
CA VAL A 262 -8.56 1.23 13.95
C VAL A 262 -7.61 0.24 13.28
N TYR A 263 -8.17 -0.80 12.70
CA TYR A 263 -7.42 -1.73 11.87
C TYR A 263 -7.65 -1.38 10.40
N THR A 264 -6.57 -1.16 9.65
CA THR A 264 -6.67 -0.91 8.21
C THR A 264 -6.08 -2.08 7.44
N PRO A 265 -6.86 -2.69 6.52
CA PRO A 265 -6.34 -3.69 5.59
C PRO A 265 -5.61 -3.06 4.39
N TYR A 266 -4.82 -3.89 3.72
CA TYR A 266 -4.51 -3.71 2.30
C TYR A 266 -5.45 -4.56 1.46
N TYR A 267 -5.97 -3.98 0.39
CA TYR A 267 -6.54 -4.77 -0.70
C TYR A 267 -5.43 -5.28 -1.61
N VAL A 268 -5.62 -6.47 -2.19
CA VAL A 268 -4.83 -7.00 -3.31
C VAL A 268 -5.80 -7.31 -4.43
N VAL A 269 -5.72 -6.57 -5.53
CA VAL A 269 -6.63 -6.69 -6.66
C VAL A 269 -5.88 -6.86 -7.97
N MET A 270 -6.50 -7.53 -8.92
CA MET A 270 -5.98 -7.71 -10.28
C MET A 270 -6.98 -7.17 -11.30
N ASN A 271 -6.50 -6.60 -12.39
CA ASN A 271 -7.36 -6.26 -13.53
C ASN A 271 -8.12 -7.51 -14.01
N ALA A 272 -9.45 -7.44 -14.06
CA ALA A 272 -10.30 -8.60 -14.36
C ALA A 272 -10.14 -9.09 -15.79
N ASP A 273 -9.97 -8.19 -16.77
CA ASP A 273 -9.76 -8.57 -18.16
C ASP A 273 -8.42 -9.29 -18.34
N LYS A 274 -7.38 -8.80 -17.67
CA LYS A 274 -6.08 -9.48 -17.65
C LYS A 274 -6.18 -10.86 -17.04
N TYR A 275 -6.82 -11.00 -15.86
CA TYR A 275 -7.03 -12.29 -15.22
C TYR A 275 -7.81 -13.26 -16.14
N ASN A 276 -8.89 -12.79 -16.75
CA ASN A 276 -9.73 -13.59 -17.64
C ASN A 276 -9.03 -13.97 -18.95
N SER A 277 -8.00 -13.24 -19.36
CA SER A 277 -7.20 -13.57 -20.54
C SER A 277 -6.18 -14.70 -20.31
N LEU A 278 -5.92 -15.07 -19.05
CA LEU A 278 -4.99 -16.13 -18.68
C LEU A 278 -5.62 -17.52 -18.88
N SER A 279 -4.80 -18.54 -19.10
CA SER A 279 -5.24 -19.93 -19.11
C SER A 279 -5.77 -20.36 -17.73
N ALA A 280 -6.60 -21.41 -17.68
CA ALA A 280 -7.11 -21.95 -16.42
C ALA A 280 -5.99 -22.37 -15.47
N ASP A 281 -4.90 -22.93 -16.00
CA ASP A 281 -3.74 -23.33 -15.21
C ASP A 281 -2.99 -22.10 -14.63
N GLN A 282 -2.88 -21.02 -15.41
CA GLN A 282 -2.30 -19.75 -14.95
C GLN A 282 -3.16 -19.08 -13.88
N GLN A 283 -4.48 -19.07 -14.05
CA GLN A 283 -5.41 -18.56 -13.04
C GLN A 283 -5.29 -19.35 -11.73
N ALA A 284 -5.27 -20.68 -11.81
CA ALA A 284 -5.11 -21.55 -10.65
C ALA A 284 -3.72 -21.33 -9.95
N ALA A 285 -2.67 -21.09 -10.74
CA ALA A 285 -1.35 -20.76 -10.20
C ALA A 285 -1.36 -19.44 -9.42
N ILE A 286 -2.05 -18.40 -9.93
CA ILE A 286 -2.20 -17.11 -9.25
C ILE A 286 -2.97 -17.30 -7.93
N GLU A 287 -4.12 -17.98 -7.96
CA GLU A 287 -4.95 -18.17 -6.77
C GLU A 287 -4.20 -18.95 -5.67
N LYS A 288 -3.50 -20.02 -6.07
CA LYS A 288 -2.70 -20.80 -5.12
C LYS A 288 -1.53 -20.01 -4.55
N ALA A 289 -0.78 -19.32 -5.40
CA ALA A 289 0.36 -18.50 -4.96
C ALA A 289 -0.09 -17.36 -4.05
N MET A 290 -1.23 -16.72 -4.36
CA MET A 290 -1.77 -15.64 -3.54
C MET A 290 -2.23 -16.11 -2.17
N ALA A 291 -2.86 -17.29 -2.07
CA ALA A 291 -3.25 -17.86 -0.78
C ALA A 291 -2.03 -18.11 0.13
N GLU A 292 -0.94 -18.65 -0.43
CA GLU A 292 0.31 -18.87 0.32
C GLU A 292 1.01 -17.55 0.66
N ALA A 293 1.04 -16.59 -0.28
CA ALA A 293 1.61 -15.26 -0.06
C ALA A 293 0.83 -14.49 1.02
N THR A 294 -0.48 -14.66 1.11
CA THR A 294 -1.31 -14.06 2.15
C THR A 294 -0.93 -14.59 3.54
N THR A 295 -0.77 -15.89 3.69
CA THR A 295 -0.31 -16.49 4.95
C THR A 295 1.08 -15.98 5.33
N TYR A 296 1.99 -15.95 4.36
CA TYR A 296 3.35 -15.44 4.55
C TYR A 296 3.35 -13.96 4.93
N GLN A 297 2.49 -13.14 4.31
CA GLN A 297 2.36 -11.72 4.61
C GLN A 297 1.93 -11.48 6.07
N TYR A 298 0.95 -12.25 6.59
CA TYR A 298 0.53 -12.15 7.98
C TYR A 298 1.67 -12.52 8.95
N GLU A 299 2.45 -13.55 8.64
CA GLU A 299 3.62 -13.93 9.45
C GLU A 299 4.68 -12.81 9.45
N GLN A 300 4.99 -12.23 8.29
CA GLN A 300 5.96 -11.14 8.19
C GLN A 300 5.44 -9.87 8.87
N SER A 301 4.16 -9.54 8.74
CA SER A 301 3.57 -8.37 9.40
C SER A 301 3.69 -8.47 10.92
N ASN A 302 3.36 -9.63 11.51
CA ASN A 302 3.51 -9.86 12.95
C ASN A 302 4.97 -9.70 13.40
N LYS A 303 5.92 -10.23 12.64
CA LYS A 303 7.34 -10.10 12.93
C LYS A 303 7.79 -8.63 12.91
N TYR A 304 7.46 -7.89 11.85
CA TYR A 304 7.84 -6.48 11.76
C TYR A 304 7.17 -5.62 12.84
N GLU A 305 5.95 -5.93 13.26
CA GLU A 305 5.29 -5.23 14.35
C GLU A 305 6.00 -5.47 15.69
N GLU A 306 6.38 -6.72 16.00
CA GLU A 306 7.15 -7.07 17.19
C GLU A 306 8.51 -6.35 17.21
N GLU A 307 9.23 -6.30 16.09
CA GLU A 307 10.53 -5.63 15.95
C GLU A 307 10.42 -4.10 15.98
N SER A 308 9.27 -3.54 15.65
CA SER A 308 9.07 -2.08 15.53
C SER A 308 9.19 -1.35 16.85
N ILE A 309 8.70 -1.92 17.95
CA ILE A 309 8.79 -1.31 19.28
C ILE A 309 10.26 -1.14 19.68
N ASP A 310 11.06 -2.19 19.56
CA ASP A 310 12.48 -2.15 19.87
C ASP A 310 13.21 -1.13 18.97
N THR A 311 12.84 -1.06 17.69
CA THR A 311 13.40 -0.09 16.73
C THR A 311 13.11 1.34 17.13
N MET A 312 11.86 1.64 17.49
CA MET A 312 11.44 2.97 17.94
C MET A 312 12.15 3.38 19.25
N GLU A 313 12.23 2.47 20.23
CA GLU A 313 12.92 2.73 21.49
C GLU A 313 14.43 2.95 21.27
N ALA A 314 15.06 2.18 20.39
CA ALA A 314 16.46 2.35 20.02
C ALA A 314 16.72 3.71 19.31
N ALA A 315 15.76 4.22 18.56
CA ALA A 315 15.78 5.55 17.96
C ALA A 315 15.54 6.69 18.98
N GLY A 316 15.16 6.35 20.21
CA GLY A 316 14.92 7.30 21.31
C GLY A 316 13.46 7.73 21.44
N CYS A 317 12.53 7.03 20.77
CA CYS A 317 11.11 7.24 20.98
C CYS A 317 10.64 6.69 22.32
N THR A 318 9.66 7.34 22.91
CA THR A 318 8.95 6.80 24.08
C THR A 318 7.71 6.08 23.58
N VAL A 319 7.66 4.77 23.76
CA VAL A 319 6.48 3.96 23.43
C VAL A 319 5.63 3.79 24.68
N THR A 320 4.36 4.14 24.59
CA THR A 320 3.39 4.07 25.68
C THR A 320 2.28 3.08 25.35
N THR A 321 2.12 2.08 26.22
CA THR A 321 0.96 1.17 26.16
C THR A 321 -0.15 1.74 27.03
N LEU A 322 -1.34 1.94 26.47
CA LEU A 322 -2.51 2.35 27.21
C LEU A 322 -3.06 1.17 28.04
N ASP A 323 -3.46 1.45 29.27
CA ASP A 323 -4.23 0.49 30.05
C ASP A 323 -5.66 0.37 29.50
N GLU A 324 -6.39 -0.65 29.98
CA GLU A 324 -7.76 -0.92 29.51
C GLU A 324 -8.72 0.26 29.74
N ALA A 325 -8.56 0.96 30.87
CA ALA A 325 -9.42 2.11 31.19
C ALA A 325 -9.18 3.27 30.20
N ALA A 326 -7.93 3.56 29.90
CA ALA A 326 -7.57 4.58 28.90
C ALA A 326 -8.06 4.17 27.49
N LYS A 327 -7.88 2.92 27.07
CA LYS A 327 -8.42 2.42 25.78
C LYS A 327 -9.94 2.59 25.70
N LEU A 328 -10.67 2.32 26.78
CA LEU A 328 -12.12 2.53 26.83
C LEU A 328 -12.51 4.01 26.73
N GLU A 329 -11.70 4.94 27.27
CA GLU A 329 -11.93 6.37 27.12
C GLU A 329 -11.71 6.82 25.66
N PHE A 330 -10.66 6.34 25.00
CA PHE A 330 -10.42 6.61 23.58
C PHE A 330 -11.57 6.07 22.72
N LYS A 331 -11.99 4.81 22.98
CA LYS A 331 -13.13 4.22 22.28
C LYS A 331 -14.40 5.04 22.47
N ALA A 332 -14.75 5.40 23.70
CA ALA A 332 -15.97 6.19 23.98
C ALA A 332 -15.92 7.56 23.29
N ALA A 333 -14.76 8.19 23.22
CA ALA A 333 -14.58 9.45 22.52
C ALA A 333 -14.73 9.28 20.99
N ALA A 334 -14.15 8.24 20.41
CA ALA A 334 -14.30 7.90 18.99
C ALA A 334 -15.77 7.55 18.64
N ASP A 335 -16.44 6.76 19.49
CA ASP A 335 -17.85 6.38 19.31
C ASP A 335 -18.77 7.61 19.30
N SER A 336 -18.38 8.72 19.97
CA SER A 336 -19.15 9.97 19.94
C SER A 336 -19.18 10.63 18.54
N GLY A 337 -18.30 10.22 17.64
CA GLY A 337 -18.28 10.59 16.23
C GLY A 337 -19.22 9.77 15.36
N ASP A 338 -19.89 8.77 15.94
CA ASP A 338 -20.87 7.89 15.29
C ASP A 338 -20.34 7.25 13.97
N GLY A 339 -19.10 6.76 14.02
CA GLY A 339 -18.37 6.24 12.85
C GLY A 339 -19.12 5.14 12.11
N LEU A 340 -19.81 4.24 12.83
CA LEU A 340 -20.56 3.14 12.20
C LEU A 340 -21.77 3.67 11.40
N SER A 341 -22.55 4.60 11.96
CA SER A 341 -23.68 5.21 11.23
C SER A 341 -23.17 5.99 10.03
N LEU A 342 -22.07 6.74 10.21
CA LEU A 342 -21.46 7.50 9.11
C LEU A 342 -20.93 6.59 7.99
N ALA A 343 -20.33 5.44 8.34
CA ALA A 343 -19.91 4.45 7.37
C ALA A 343 -21.12 3.89 6.61
N LYS A 344 -22.18 3.49 7.32
CA LYS A 344 -23.43 2.98 6.71
C LYS A 344 -24.10 3.99 5.78
N GLU A 345 -24.07 5.28 6.12
CA GLU A 345 -24.61 6.35 5.27
C GLU A 345 -23.84 6.51 3.96
N GLN A 346 -22.55 6.15 3.93
CA GLN A 346 -21.70 6.28 2.75
C GLN A 346 -21.59 4.98 1.94
N MET A 347 -21.79 3.82 2.56
CA MET A 347 -21.69 2.51 1.90
C MET A 347 -22.76 2.32 0.82
N ASP A 348 -22.39 1.66 -0.25
CA ASP A 348 -23.32 1.24 -1.29
C ASP A 348 -24.21 0.08 -0.80
N ASN A 349 -23.67 -0.78 0.09
CA ASN A 349 -24.34 -1.92 0.69
C ASN A 349 -24.31 -1.86 2.23
N PRO A 350 -25.10 -0.97 2.88
CA PRO A 350 -25.04 -0.75 4.32
C PRO A 350 -25.41 -1.99 5.15
N ASP A 351 -26.13 -2.97 4.59
CA ASP A 351 -26.45 -4.23 5.26
C ASP A 351 -25.21 -5.05 5.59
N LEU A 352 -24.09 -4.84 4.86
CA LEU A 352 -22.81 -5.48 5.18
C LEU A 352 -22.26 -5.03 6.53
N ALA A 353 -22.52 -3.80 6.94
CA ALA A 353 -22.13 -3.31 8.26
C ALA A 353 -22.90 -4.01 9.38
N ASP A 354 -24.21 -4.19 9.21
CA ASP A 354 -25.02 -4.93 10.18
C ASP A 354 -24.58 -6.40 10.25
N LYS A 355 -24.27 -6.99 9.11
CA LYS A 355 -23.77 -8.36 9.03
C LYS A 355 -22.42 -8.52 9.73
N MET A 356 -21.47 -7.63 9.49
CA MET A 356 -20.16 -7.64 10.16
C MET A 356 -20.30 -7.53 11.68
N VAL A 357 -21.15 -6.63 12.16
CA VAL A 357 -21.43 -6.48 13.59
C VAL A 357 -22.03 -7.76 14.18
N GLU A 358 -23.02 -8.38 13.51
CA GLU A 358 -23.60 -9.66 13.92
C GLU A 358 -22.56 -10.78 14.03
N GLU A 359 -21.68 -10.88 13.03
CA GLU A 359 -20.60 -11.87 12.98
C GLU A 359 -19.58 -11.64 14.10
N LEU A 360 -19.17 -10.39 14.37
CA LEU A 360 -18.28 -10.03 15.47
C LEU A 360 -18.92 -10.32 16.85
N GLU A 361 -20.20 -10.00 17.02
CA GLU A 361 -20.92 -10.33 18.26
C GLU A 361 -21.04 -11.84 18.48
N ALA A 362 -21.22 -12.62 17.42
CA ALA A 362 -21.24 -14.07 17.50
C ALA A 362 -19.86 -14.66 17.83
N TYR A 363 -18.81 -14.10 17.24
CA TYR A 363 -17.42 -14.51 17.48
C TYR A 363 -16.96 -14.26 18.93
N ARG A 364 -17.39 -13.16 19.54
CA ARG A 364 -17.02 -12.73 20.90
C ARG A 364 -17.76 -13.45 22.03
N LYS A 365 -18.76 -14.31 21.73
CA LYS A 365 -19.54 -15.10 22.71
C LYS A 365 -18.90 -16.44 23.05
#